data_e812c26483b87ee44f06f30864c816f3
#
_entry.id   e812c26483b87ee44f06f30864c816f3
#
_cell.length_a   1.000
_cell.length_b   1.000
_cell.length_c   1.000
_cell.angle_alpha   90.00
_cell.angle_beta   90.00
_cell.angle_gamma   90.00
#
_symmetry.space_group_name_H-M   'P 1'
#
loop_
_entity.id
_entity.type
_entity.pdbx_description
1 polymer ?
#
loop_
_entity_poly.entity_id
_entity_poly.type
_entity_poly.pdbx_seq_one_letter_code
_entity_poly.pdbx_strand_id
1 'polypeptide(L)'
;MQDQLKELAIALYDIGAVKFGEFITKVGLKTPVYFDLRVMIAYPQIMCKLSKALWQLSKTQIDTVQLCGVPYTALPLATLISTEYNIPMLIKRKEAKNYGTKKLIEGHFKSGDHCIIIEDVITSGSSVLETVHALKEEGLIVTEVLVVIDREQGGRKNLEDKGIKVRSLYDVTLLMNYLLDHGKVTQEIVKDVASYLKSCQTSVASLPVNKRLETPFSIRANQTKNAVALKLFQLMEAKQSTLCLAADLTKTNSILELVELAGPHIVILKIHVDIIEDFSSNFLKRLKELAKQHEFLIMEDRKFADIGNTVSLQYKNGIYKIAEWADIITVHPVAGPTIIDGLQSALYEITEPRGIFLVAEMSAKNALTTGDYVQKALSISKEFDIVIGLVCQSNIISDLGMLQLTPGVKLYNNCDNLGQQYNTPESVVNSGADVAVVGRGIIEATDQLAAVLEYKQQLWIAYKKRLLR
;
A
#
# COMPACT_ATOMS: atom_id res chain seq x y z
N MET A 1 40.30 5.10 -9.74
CA MET A 1 38.85 5.02 -9.45
C MET A 1 38.02 4.95 -10.72
N GLN A 2 38.16 5.85 -11.70
CA GLN A 2 37.34 5.85 -12.91
C GLN A 2 37.49 4.58 -13.75
N ASP A 3 38.74 4.10 -13.99
CA ASP A 3 39.00 2.87 -14.73
C ASP A 3 38.49 1.63 -14.00
N GLN A 4 38.60 1.61 -12.68
CA GLN A 4 38.03 0.52 -11.86
C GLN A 4 36.50 0.47 -11.96
N LEU A 5 35.81 1.61 -12.01
CA LEU A 5 34.36 1.66 -12.20
C LEU A 5 33.96 1.16 -13.60
N LYS A 6 34.75 1.47 -14.64
CA LYS A 6 34.53 0.95 -15.98
C LYS A 6 34.63 -0.57 -16.02
N GLU A 7 35.70 -1.13 -15.45
CA GLU A 7 35.88 -2.59 -15.38
C GLU A 7 34.72 -3.28 -14.62
N LEU A 8 34.28 -2.69 -13.50
CA LEU A 8 33.17 -3.22 -12.72
C LEU A 8 31.83 -3.12 -13.47
N ALA A 9 31.59 -2.07 -14.25
CA ALA A 9 30.40 -1.94 -15.09
C ALA A 9 30.33 -3.07 -16.15
N ILE A 10 31.48 -3.35 -16.81
CA ILE A 10 31.59 -4.44 -17.76
C ILE A 10 31.36 -5.79 -17.07
N ALA A 11 31.98 -6.00 -15.92
CA ALA A 11 31.84 -7.24 -15.15
C ALA A 11 30.38 -7.49 -14.74
N LEU A 12 29.65 -6.44 -14.31
CA LEU A 12 28.22 -6.54 -13.99
C LEU A 12 27.37 -6.93 -15.21
N TYR A 13 27.70 -6.41 -16.38
CA TYR A 13 27.05 -6.78 -17.61
C TYR A 13 27.36 -8.26 -18.00
N ASP A 14 28.62 -8.66 -17.96
CA ASP A 14 29.07 -9.98 -18.35
C ASP A 14 28.49 -11.11 -17.47
N ILE A 15 28.25 -10.85 -16.19
CA ILE A 15 27.56 -11.80 -15.29
C ILE A 15 26.03 -11.76 -15.42
N GLY A 16 25.47 -10.90 -16.28
CA GLY A 16 24.03 -10.78 -16.48
C GLY A 16 23.29 -10.03 -15.37
N ALA A 17 24.00 -9.20 -14.57
CA ALA A 17 23.37 -8.31 -13.58
C ALA A 17 22.65 -7.13 -14.24
N VAL A 18 23.02 -6.79 -15.46
CA VAL A 18 22.40 -5.78 -16.32
C VAL A 18 22.00 -6.43 -17.63
N LYS A 19 20.73 -6.36 -17.99
CA LYS A 19 20.17 -6.98 -19.21
C LYS A 19 19.38 -5.95 -20.00
N PHE A 20 19.43 -6.04 -21.32
CA PHE A 20 18.68 -5.19 -22.25
C PHE A 20 17.70 -6.02 -23.06
N GLY A 21 16.54 -5.46 -23.37
CA GLY A 21 15.45 -6.12 -24.10
C GLY A 21 14.09 -5.62 -23.59
N GLU A 22 13.04 -6.30 -24.02
CA GLU A 22 11.69 -6.00 -23.51
C GLU A 22 11.42 -6.77 -22.21
N PHE A 23 11.34 -6.06 -21.09
CA PHE A 23 10.97 -6.62 -19.80
C PHE A 23 9.68 -5.97 -19.29
N ILE A 24 8.94 -6.69 -18.46
CA ILE A 24 7.74 -6.19 -17.79
C ILE A 24 8.07 -6.05 -16.31
N THR A 25 7.89 -4.85 -15.76
CA THR A 25 8.06 -4.58 -14.32
C THR A 25 6.96 -5.24 -13.50
N LYS A 26 7.12 -5.33 -12.16
CA LYS A 26 6.08 -5.84 -11.24
C LYS A 26 4.76 -5.07 -11.34
N VAL A 27 4.79 -3.84 -11.81
CA VAL A 27 3.63 -2.97 -12.01
C VAL A 27 3.09 -2.97 -13.44
N GLY A 28 3.54 -3.94 -14.29
CA GLY A 28 3.04 -4.12 -15.65
C GLY A 28 3.63 -3.16 -16.69
N LEU A 29 4.58 -2.29 -16.34
CA LEU A 29 5.20 -1.36 -17.27
C LEU A 29 6.34 -2.02 -18.06
N LYS A 30 6.40 -1.77 -19.37
CA LYS A 30 7.53 -2.18 -20.21
C LYS A 30 8.78 -1.38 -19.85
N THR A 31 9.93 -2.05 -19.77
CA THR A 31 11.24 -1.43 -19.56
C THR A 31 12.28 -2.05 -20.49
N PRO A 32 13.14 -1.23 -21.14
CA PRO A 32 14.19 -1.73 -22.04
C PRO A 32 15.43 -2.23 -21.28
N VAL A 33 15.48 -2.09 -19.96
CA VAL A 33 16.61 -2.48 -19.11
C VAL A 33 16.13 -3.15 -17.84
N TYR A 34 16.80 -4.22 -17.45
CA TYR A 34 16.53 -4.96 -16.22
C TYR A 34 17.82 -5.12 -15.40
N PHE A 35 17.72 -4.80 -14.09
CA PHE A 35 18.81 -4.93 -13.14
C PHE A 35 18.53 -6.07 -12.17
N ASP A 36 19.43 -7.04 -12.09
CA ASP A 36 19.39 -8.15 -11.14
C ASP A 36 20.76 -8.33 -10.48
N LEU A 37 21.05 -7.49 -9.50
CA LEU A 37 22.32 -7.57 -8.77
C LEU A 37 22.43 -8.81 -7.88
N ARG A 38 21.35 -9.57 -7.66
CA ARG A 38 21.39 -10.84 -6.90
C ARG A 38 22.35 -11.85 -7.50
N VAL A 39 22.57 -11.81 -8.83
CA VAL A 39 23.50 -12.72 -9.51
C VAL A 39 24.95 -12.51 -9.02
N MET A 40 25.33 -11.33 -8.52
CA MET A 40 26.68 -11.05 -8.03
C MET A 40 27.10 -11.97 -6.86
N ILE A 41 26.14 -12.54 -6.12
CA ILE A 41 26.39 -13.45 -4.99
C ILE A 41 27.20 -14.68 -5.44
N ALA A 42 27.02 -15.11 -6.69
CA ALA A 42 27.79 -16.21 -7.28
C ALA A 42 29.23 -15.80 -7.70
N TYR A 43 29.58 -14.51 -7.62
CA TYR A 43 30.86 -13.96 -8.06
C TYR A 43 31.56 -13.20 -6.95
N PRO A 44 32.21 -13.87 -5.97
CA PRO A 44 32.78 -13.24 -4.78
C PRO A 44 33.77 -12.12 -5.06
N GLN A 45 34.58 -12.25 -6.11
CA GLN A 45 35.57 -11.23 -6.46
C GLN A 45 34.93 -9.93 -6.95
N ILE A 46 33.84 -10.02 -7.73
CA ILE A 46 33.07 -8.85 -8.17
C ILE A 46 32.40 -8.20 -6.97
N MET A 47 31.79 -9.01 -6.10
CA MET A 47 31.13 -8.53 -4.88
C MET A 47 32.12 -7.80 -3.96
N CYS A 48 33.33 -8.34 -3.76
CA CYS A 48 34.39 -7.65 -2.98
C CYS A 48 34.82 -6.33 -3.62
N LYS A 49 35.02 -6.30 -4.96
CA LYS A 49 35.41 -5.06 -5.66
C LYS A 49 34.29 -4.00 -5.56
N LEU A 50 33.02 -4.40 -5.72
CA LEU A 50 31.88 -3.51 -5.56
C LEU A 50 31.78 -2.94 -4.15
N SER A 51 31.94 -3.76 -3.13
CA SER A 51 31.91 -3.35 -1.72
C SER A 51 32.98 -2.31 -1.41
N LYS A 52 34.21 -2.52 -1.89
CA LYS A 52 35.32 -1.56 -1.72
C LYS A 52 35.03 -0.24 -2.43
N ALA A 53 34.59 -0.31 -3.70
CA ALA A 53 34.27 0.89 -4.46
C ALA A 53 33.09 1.67 -3.83
N LEU A 54 32.09 0.94 -3.34
CA LEU A 54 30.91 1.51 -2.68
C LEU A 54 31.30 2.27 -1.40
N TRP A 55 32.15 1.66 -0.55
CA TRP A 55 32.60 2.31 0.68
C TRP A 55 33.43 3.56 0.40
N GLN A 56 34.24 3.59 -0.67
CA GLN A 56 35.02 4.77 -1.06
C GLN A 56 34.15 5.99 -1.44
N LEU A 57 32.86 5.82 -1.68
CA LEU A 57 31.93 6.92 -1.90
C LEU A 57 31.58 7.66 -0.61
N SER A 58 31.65 7.00 0.53
CA SER A 58 31.32 7.63 1.81
C SER A 58 32.33 8.74 2.12
N LYS A 59 31.81 9.88 2.57
CA LYS A 59 32.60 11.00 3.10
C LYS A 59 32.41 11.18 4.60
N THR A 60 31.76 10.23 5.24
CA THR A 60 31.45 10.26 6.66
C THR A 60 32.73 10.02 7.47
N GLN A 61 33.11 10.98 8.30
CA GLN A 61 34.24 10.91 9.23
C GLN A 61 33.73 10.87 10.68
N ILE A 62 32.88 9.89 10.97
CA ILE A 62 32.26 9.73 12.30
C ILE A 62 32.80 8.45 12.91
N ASP A 63 33.38 8.54 14.11
CA ASP A 63 34.04 7.41 14.81
C ASP A 63 33.04 6.31 15.22
N THR A 64 31.75 6.64 15.34
CA THR A 64 30.69 5.70 15.74
C THR A 64 29.67 5.50 14.63
N VAL A 65 30.13 5.02 13.46
CA VAL A 65 29.28 4.68 12.34
C VAL A 65 28.95 3.20 12.31
N GLN A 66 27.72 2.88 12.03
CA GLN A 66 27.24 1.53 11.79
C GLN A 66 26.71 1.38 10.36
N LEU A 67 26.67 0.17 9.84
CA LEU A 67 26.11 -0.13 8.52
C LEU A 67 24.78 -0.86 8.63
N CYS A 68 23.87 -0.61 7.71
CA CYS A 68 22.65 -1.39 7.57
C CYS A 68 22.38 -1.66 6.09
N GLY A 69 22.45 -2.93 5.68
CA GLY A 69 22.07 -3.33 4.33
C GLY A 69 20.55 -3.47 4.20
N VAL A 70 19.97 -2.92 3.12
CA VAL A 70 18.55 -3.17 2.80
C VAL A 70 18.37 -4.64 2.41
N PRO A 71 17.43 -5.38 3.05
CA PRO A 71 17.24 -6.79 2.74
C PRO A 71 16.69 -7.04 1.32
N TYR A 72 17.24 -8.01 0.55
CA TYR A 72 18.29 -8.96 0.97
C TYR A 72 19.61 -8.72 0.22
N THR A 73 19.56 -8.15 -0.99
CA THR A 73 20.69 -8.09 -1.94
C THR A 73 21.83 -7.23 -1.42
N ALA A 74 21.55 -6.17 -0.66
CA ALA A 74 22.58 -5.29 -0.12
C ALA A 74 23.25 -5.84 1.16
N LEU A 75 22.69 -6.86 1.83
CA LEU A 75 23.29 -7.45 3.02
C LEU A 75 24.70 -8.01 2.80
N PRO A 76 24.97 -8.83 1.75
CA PRO A 76 26.32 -9.29 1.45
C PRO A 76 27.32 -8.15 1.24
N LEU A 77 26.91 -7.08 0.55
CA LEU A 77 27.78 -5.90 0.34
C LEU A 77 28.11 -5.20 1.67
N ALA A 78 27.07 -4.97 2.49
CA ALA A 78 27.25 -4.38 3.82
C ALA A 78 28.15 -5.25 4.73
N THR A 79 28.00 -6.58 4.67
CA THR A 79 28.84 -7.53 5.41
C THR A 79 30.30 -7.44 4.99
N LEU A 80 30.57 -7.39 3.68
CA LEU A 80 31.95 -7.26 3.17
C LEU A 80 32.58 -5.92 3.58
N ILE A 81 31.82 -4.82 3.53
CA ILE A 81 32.32 -3.53 4.01
C ILE A 81 32.57 -3.59 5.52
N SER A 82 31.65 -4.14 6.29
CA SER A 82 31.80 -4.30 7.75
C SER A 82 33.06 -5.07 8.13
N THR A 83 33.33 -6.18 7.48
CA THR A 83 34.49 -7.03 7.76
C THR A 83 35.82 -6.42 7.28
N GLU A 84 35.83 -5.81 6.10
CA GLU A 84 37.06 -5.20 5.52
C GLU A 84 37.51 -3.96 6.29
N TYR A 85 36.55 -3.13 6.73
CA TYR A 85 36.83 -1.84 7.39
C TYR A 85 36.58 -1.85 8.90
N ASN A 86 36.26 -3.02 9.47
CA ASN A 86 35.97 -3.20 10.91
C ASN A 86 34.89 -2.25 11.43
N ILE A 87 33.79 -2.12 10.67
CA ILE A 87 32.64 -1.24 10.99
C ILE A 87 31.50 -2.11 11.50
N PRO A 88 30.90 -1.81 12.66
CA PRO A 88 29.73 -2.55 13.15
C PRO A 88 28.56 -2.53 12.14
N MET A 89 27.81 -3.63 12.07
CA MET A 89 26.70 -3.77 11.15
C MET A 89 25.41 -4.12 11.89
N LEU A 90 24.30 -3.56 11.43
CA LEU A 90 22.95 -3.85 11.86
C LEU A 90 22.20 -4.62 10.76
N ILE A 91 21.28 -5.47 11.17
CA ILE A 91 20.41 -6.21 10.25
C ILE A 91 18.98 -5.74 10.45
N LYS A 92 18.37 -5.18 9.39
CA LYS A 92 16.93 -4.97 9.33
C LYS A 92 16.25 -6.26 8.91
N ARG A 93 15.25 -6.69 9.67
CA ARG A 93 14.37 -7.79 9.30
C ARG A 93 13.29 -7.30 8.34
N LYS A 94 12.81 -8.15 7.46
CA LYS A 94 11.61 -7.84 6.66
C LYS A 94 10.35 -7.81 7.50
N GLU A 95 10.29 -8.65 8.53
CA GLU A 95 9.12 -8.82 9.41
C GLU A 95 9.59 -8.85 10.87
N ALA A 96 8.82 -8.25 11.77
CA ALA A 96 9.05 -8.37 13.20
C ALA A 96 8.78 -9.81 13.66
N LYS A 97 9.54 -10.31 14.64
CA LYS A 97 9.24 -11.60 15.26
C LYS A 97 7.91 -11.53 16.00
N ASN A 98 7.10 -12.59 15.89
CA ASN A 98 5.86 -12.75 16.66
C ASN A 98 6.13 -13.13 18.15
N TYR A 99 7.40 -13.39 18.51
CA TYR A 99 7.84 -13.79 19.87
C TYR A 99 9.19 -13.12 20.20
N GLY A 100 9.46 -12.94 21.48
CA GLY A 100 10.68 -12.30 21.97
C GLY A 100 10.64 -10.78 21.93
N THR A 101 11.74 -10.14 21.58
CA THR A 101 11.90 -8.66 21.65
C THR A 101 11.13 -7.86 20.60
N LYS A 102 10.42 -8.48 19.66
CA LYS A 102 9.66 -7.85 18.56
C LYS A 102 10.44 -6.80 17.74
N LYS A 103 11.77 -6.77 17.85
CA LYS A 103 12.63 -5.76 17.19
C LYS A 103 12.74 -6.00 15.69
N LEU A 104 12.64 -4.92 14.91
CA LEU A 104 12.92 -4.92 13.48
C LEU A 104 14.41 -4.80 13.18
N ILE A 105 15.19 -4.19 14.07
CA ILE A 105 16.64 -3.97 13.93
C ILE A 105 17.35 -4.92 14.90
N GLU A 106 18.28 -5.69 14.37
CA GLU A 106 19.15 -6.60 15.13
C GLU A 106 20.58 -6.07 15.12
N GLY A 107 21.30 -6.25 16.22
CA GLY A 107 22.66 -5.81 16.43
C GLY A 107 22.80 -5.05 17.74
N HIS A 108 24.01 -4.50 17.96
CA HIS A 108 24.32 -3.71 19.15
C HIS A 108 24.46 -2.23 18.76
N PHE A 109 23.61 -1.38 19.29
CA PHE A 109 23.60 0.07 19.01
C PHE A 109 23.05 0.84 20.21
N LYS A 110 23.29 2.14 20.20
CA LYS A 110 22.74 3.09 21.18
C LYS A 110 21.95 4.17 20.44
N SER A 111 20.94 4.73 21.10
CA SER A 111 20.23 5.89 20.57
C SER A 111 21.24 7.04 20.36
N GLY A 112 21.20 7.67 19.19
CA GLY A 112 22.13 8.68 18.74
C GLY A 112 23.29 8.17 17.88
N ASP A 113 23.49 6.84 17.77
CA ASP A 113 24.50 6.29 16.85
C ASP A 113 24.13 6.61 15.39
N HIS A 114 25.18 6.87 14.58
CA HIS A 114 25.01 7.09 13.16
C HIS A 114 24.97 5.78 12.38
N CYS A 115 24.09 5.71 11.38
CA CYS A 115 23.97 4.55 10.50
C CYS A 115 23.99 4.96 9.03
N ILE A 116 24.86 4.31 8.23
CA ILE A 116 24.90 4.41 6.77
C ILE A 116 24.15 3.23 6.18
N ILE A 117 23.23 3.51 5.28
CA ILE A 117 22.46 2.45 4.59
C ILE A 117 23.20 2.04 3.32
N ILE A 118 23.23 0.74 3.06
CA ILE A 118 23.73 0.15 1.82
C ILE A 118 22.53 -0.40 1.03
N GLU A 119 22.45 -0.04 -0.25
CA GLU A 119 21.40 -0.50 -1.17
C GLU A 119 22.01 -0.96 -2.49
N ASP A 120 21.39 -1.96 -3.12
CA ASP A 120 21.83 -2.45 -4.43
C ASP A 120 21.30 -1.56 -5.57
N VAL A 121 20.00 -1.33 -5.64
CA VAL A 121 19.37 -0.54 -6.71
C VAL A 121 18.29 0.38 -6.14
N ILE A 122 18.41 1.66 -6.44
CA ILE A 122 17.37 2.64 -6.08
C ILE A 122 16.49 2.98 -7.29
N THR A 123 15.17 2.89 -7.11
CA THR A 123 14.15 3.30 -8.09
C THR A 123 13.38 4.51 -7.57
N SER A 124 12.40 4.30 -6.70
CA SER A 124 11.65 5.34 -5.97
C SER A 124 12.26 5.70 -4.60
N GLY A 125 13.16 4.87 -4.08
CA GLY A 125 13.75 5.00 -2.75
C GLY A 125 12.87 4.46 -1.61
N SER A 126 11.73 3.84 -1.89
CA SER A 126 10.79 3.35 -0.86
C SER A 126 11.44 2.36 0.12
N SER A 127 12.19 1.36 -0.36
CA SER A 127 12.87 0.37 0.50
C SER A 127 13.89 1.01 1.44
N VAL A 128 14.61 2.03 0.94
CA VAL A 128 15.53 2.82 1.74
C VAL A 128 14.77 3.60 2.81
N LEU A 129 13.67 4.29 2.45
CA LEU A 129 12.86 5.05 3.40
C LEU A 129 12.25 4.18 4.49
N GLU A 130 11.76 2.98 4.16
CA GLU A 130 11.31 2.00 5.16
C GLU A 130 12.43 1.60 6.12
N THR A 131 13.66 1.49 5.62
CA THR A 131 14.83 1.16 6.44
C THR A 131 15.21 2.35 7.32
N VAL A 132 15.22 3.57 6.78
CA VAL A 132 15.42 4.82 7.53
C VAL A 132 14.41 4.96 8.66
N HIS A 133 13.13 4.68 8.38
CA HIS A 133 12.08 4.77 9.39
C HIS A 133 12.34 3.79 10.54
N ALA A 134 12.59 2.51 10.24
CA ALA A 134 12.88 1.50 11.25
C ALA A 134 14.12 1.84 12.11
N LEU A 135 15.19 2.40 11.49
CA LEU A 135 16.39 2.82 12.22
C LEU A 135 16.11 4.05 13.09
N LYS A 136 15.34 5.03 12.60
CA LYS A 136 14.96 6.22 13.38
C LYS A 136 14.02 5.89 14.54
N GLU A 137 13.14 4.91 14.42
CA GLU A 137 12.30 4.43 15.52
C GLU A 137 13.12 3.85 16.68
N GLU A 138 14.27 3.25 16.38
CA GLU A 138 15.24 2.77 17.38
C GLU A 138 16.22 3.87 17.85
N GLY A 139 16.04 5.12 17.42
CA GLY A 139 16.81 6.28 17.82
C GLY A 139 18.12 6.49 17.08
N LEU A 140 18.35 5.76 15.96
CA LEU A 140 19.57 5.94 15.15
C LEU A 140 19.45 7.14 14.20
N ILE A 141 20.59 7.74 13.87
CA ILE A 141 20.69 8.89 12.96
C ILE A 141 21.13 8.39 11.58
N VAL A 142 20.27 8.56 10.58
CA VAL A 142 20.56 8.18 9.18
C VAL A 142 20.67 9.44 8.34
N THR A 143 21.86 9.68 7.76
CA THR A 143 22.15 10.87 6.93
C THR A 143 22.64 10.53 5.54
N GLU A 144 23.07 9.29 5.29
CA GLU A 144 23.68 8.87 4.03
C GLU A 144 23.22 7.46 3.63
N VAL A 145 23.03 7.26 2.32
CA VAL A 145 22.86 5.96 1.70
C VAL A 145 23.86 5.78 0.56
N LEU A 146 24.51 4.62 0.51
CA LEU A 146 25.40 4.21 -0.56
C LEU A 146 24.71 3.20 -1.44
N VAL A 147 24.67 3.46 -2.74
CA VAL A 147 23.87 2.70 -3.72
C VAL A 147 24.77 2.20 -4.84
N VAL A 148 24.61 0.95 -5.28
CA VAL A 148 25.37 0.46 -6.46
C VAL A 148 24.83 1.13 -7.72
N ILE A 149 23.51 1.07 -7.97
CA ILE A 149 22.90 1.65 -9.18
C ILE A 149 21.71 2.54 -8.81
N ASP A 150 21.79 3.80 -9.22
CA ASP A 150 20.66 4.73 -9.25
C ASP A 150 19.96 4.64 -10.61
N ARG A 151 18.69 4.24 -10.61
CA ARG A 151 17.90 4.11 -11.84
C ARG A 151 17.44 5.41 -12.46
N GLU A 152 17.78 6.56 -11.87
CA GLU A 152 17.37 7.90 -12.33
C GLU A 152 15.84 8.07 -12.44
N GLN A 153 15.09 7.37 -11.59
CA GLN A 153 13.62 7.36 -11.57
C GLN A 153 13.05 8.09 -10.34
N GLY A 154 13.75 9.12 -9.85
CA GLY A 154 13.30 10.02 -8.78
C GLY A 154 13.67 9.60 -7.36
N GLY A 155 14.21 8.40 -7.15
CA GLY A 155 14.56 7.89 -5.82
C GLY A 155 15.59 8.75 -5.09
N ARG A 156 16.62 9.23 -5.79
CA ARG A 156 17.63 10.17 -5.24
C ARG A 156 16.96 11.42 -4.69
N LYS A 157 16.17 12.10 -5.51
CA LYS A 157 15.49 13.34 -5.12
C LYS A 157 14.56 13.12 -3.92
N ASN A 158 13.78 12.03 -3.93
CA ASN A 158 12.86 11.69 -2.85
C ASN A 158 13.57 11.48 -1.50
N LEU A 159 14.79 10.95 -1.48
CA LEU A 159 15.60 10.77 -0.28
C LEU A 159 16.29 12.09 0.14
N GLU A 160 16.82 12.85 -0.81
CA GLU A 160 17.52 14.12 -0.55
C GLU A 160 16.54 15.18 -0.02
N ASP A 161 15.30 15.23 -0.50
CA ASP A 161 14.21 16.08 0.02
C ASP A 161 13.88 15.75 1.51
N LYS A 162 14.24 14.56 1.99
CA LYS A 162 14.10 14.11 3.39
C LYS A 162 15.41 14.22 4.18
N GLY A 163 16.40 14.91 3.65
CA GLY A 163 17.69 15.15 4.32
C GLY A 163 18.66 13.97 4.29
N ILE A 164 18.46 12.98 3.41
CA ILE A 164 19.29 11.79 3.28
C ILE A 164 20.15 11.92 2.02
N LYS A 165 21.46 12.00 2.16
CA LYS A 165 22.40 12.09 1.03
C LYS A 165 22.47 10.76 0.29
N VAL A 166 22.31 10.78 -1.03
CA VAL A 166 22.45 9.61 -1.89
C VAL A 166 23.76 9.66 -2.65
N ARG A 167 24.54 8.58 -2.53
CA ARG A 167 25.78 8.39 -3.34
C ARG A 167 25.68 7.07 -4.04
N SER A 168 25.82 7.07 -5.37
CA SER A 168 25.79 5.87 -6.20
C SER A 168 27.12 5.64 -6.91
N LEU A 169 27.48 4.39 -7.13
CA LEU A 169 28.59 4.02 -8.02
C LEU A 169 28.26 4.38 -9.46
N TYR A 170 27.02 4.06 -9.85
CA TYR A 170 26.48 4.33 -11.19
C TYR A 170 25.10 4.98 -11.07
N ASP A 171 24.86 5.96 -11.92
CA ASP A 171 23.53 6.16 -12.47
C ASP A 171 23.41 5.37 -13.78
N VAL A 172 22.18 5.14 -14.26
CA VAL A 172 21.96 4.36 -15.48
C VAL A 172 22.65 5.00 -16.69
N THR A 173 22.65 6.31 -16.78
CA THR A 173 23.29 7.09 -17.85
C THR A 173 24.79 6.83 -17.89
N LEU A 174 25.47 6.90 -16.76
CA LEU A 174 26.91 6.62 -16.66
C LEU A 174 27.25 5.16 -16.99
N LEU A 175 26.45 4.23 -16.47
CA LEU A 175 26.61 2.81 -16.74
C LEU A 175 26.50 2.49 -18.24
N MET A 176 25.50 3.07 -18.91
CA MET A 176 25.28 2.91 -20.35
C MET A 176 26.45 3.45 -21.17
N ASN A 177 27.00 4.59 -20.80
CA ASN A 177 28.16 5.18 -21.47
C ASN A 177 29.38 4.26 -21.36
N TYR A 178 29.67 3.70 -20.18
CA TYR A 178 30.76 2.75 -20.01
C TYR A 178 30.59 1.47 -20.85
N LEU A 179 29.38 0.94 -20.95
CA LEU A 179 29.09 -0.24 -21.76
C LEU A 179 29.18 0.05 -23.26
N LEU A 180 28.75 1.24 -23.69
CA LEU A 180 28.88 1.68 -25.09
C LEU A 180 30.34 1.82 -25.51
N ASP A 181 31.15 2.52 -24.69
CA ASP A 181 32.59 2.77 -24.94
C ASP A 181 33.36 1.45 -25.11
N HIS A 182 32.88 0.36 -24.51
CA HIS A 182 33.49 -0.97 -24.60
C HIS A 182 32.78 -1.93 -25.56
N GLY A 183 31.87 -1.40 -26.39
CA GLY A 183 31.18 -2.19 -27.43
C GLY A 183 30.24 -3.28 -26.88
N LYS A 184 29.81 -3.20 -25.61
CA LYS A 184 28.88 -4.16 -24.99
C LYS A 184 27.42 -3.88 -25.36
N VAL A 185 27.09 -2.64 -25.71
CA VAL A 185 25.76 -2.21 -26.16
C VAL A 185 25.87 -1.32 -27.39
N THR A 186 24.80 -1.23 -28.17
CA THR A 186 24.73 -0.36 -29.36
C THR A 186 24.21 1.03 -28.99
N GLN A 187 24.48 2.01 -29.86
CA GLN A 187 23.95 3.36 -29.71
C GLN A 187 22.40 3.39 -29.70
N GLU A 188 21.74 2.44 -30.34
CA GLU A 188 20.29 2.30 -30.37
C GLU A 188 19.76 1.94 -28.99
N ILE A 189 20.34 0.91 -28.33
CA ILE A 189 20.00 0.53 -26.96
C ILE A 189 20.16 1.69 -25.99
N VAL A 190 21.24 2.47 -26.12
CA VAL A 190 21.47 3.67 -25.29
C VAL A 190 20.36 4.71 -25.48
N LYS A 191 19.93 4.96 -26.74
CA LYS A 191 18.84 5.88 -27.05
C LYS A 191 17.50 5.39 -26.49
N ASP A 192 17.20 4.11 -26.59
CA ASP A 192 15.94 3.53 -26.06
C ASP A 192 15.88 3.64 -24.54
N VAL A 193 16.98 3.33 -23.86
CA VAL A 193 17.06 3.49 -22.38
C VAL A 193 16.94 4.96 -22.00
N ALA A 194 17.62 5.88 -22.70
CA ALA A 194 17.52 7.31 -22.42
C ALA A 194 16.10 7.86 -22.64
N SER A 195 15.40 7.42 -23.69
CA SER A 195 14.01 7.78 -23.97
C SER A 195 13.07 7.26 -22.88
N TYR A 196 13.28 6.03 -22.42
CA TYR A 196 12.56 5.45 -21.31
C TYR A 196 12.77 6.24 -20.01
N LEU A 197 14.03 6.57 -19.67
CA LEU A 197 14.33 7.37 -18.47
C LEU A 197 13.66 8.73 -18.51
N LYS A 198 13.64 9.42 -19.66
CA LYS A 198 12.92 10.69 -19.82
C LYS A 198 11.41 10.52 -19.58
N SER A 199 10.81 9.46 -20.10
CA SER A 199 9.39 9.18 -19.87
C SER A 199 9.09 8.90 -18.41
N CYS A 200 9.98 8.22 -17.70
CA CYS A 200 9.89 7.99 -16.27
C CYS A 200 10.06 9.28 -15.45
N GLN A 201 11.02 10.14 -15.81
CA GLN A 201 11.26 11.41 -15.12
C GLN A 201 10.09 12.40 -15.30
N THR A 202 9.49 12.46 -16.48
CA THR A 202 8.25 13.24 -16.71
C THR A 202 7.07 12.71 -15.89
N SER A 203 6.98 11.39 -15.69
CA SER A 203 5.97 10.78 -14.84
C SER A 203 6.27 10.97 -13.33
N VAL A 204 7.55 11.05 -12.93
CA VAL A 204 7.97 11.26 -11.53
C VAL A 204 7.93 12.75 -11.14
N ALA A 205 8.25 13.65 -12.08
CA ALA A 205 8.06 15.09 -11.87
C ALA A 205 6.57 15.47 -11.78
N SER A 206 5.69 14.55 -12.14
CA SER A 206 4.24 14.66 -12.09
C SER A 206 3.56 13.53 -11.30
N LEU A 207 4.25 12.83 -10.36
CA LEU A 207 3.50 12.18 -9.29
C LEU A 207 2.91 13.33 -8.48
N PRO A 208 1.64 13.71 -8.71
CA PRO A 208 1.03 14.72 -7.88
C PRO A 208 1.12 14.19 -6.47
N VAL A 209 1.63 14.99 -5.55
CA VAL A 209 1.36 14.82 -4.14
C VAL A 209 -0.11 14.43 -4.08
N ASN A 210 -0.41 13.21 -3.63
CA ASN A 210 -1.81 12.78 -3.65
C ASN A 210 -2.55 13.63 -2.61
N LYS A 211 -3.00 14.80 -3.06
CA LYS A 211 -3.69 15.80 -2.25
C LYS A 211 -4.81 15.18 -1.42
N ARG A 212 -5.38 14.07 -1.88
CA ARG A 212 -6.39 13.32 -1.15
C ARG A 212 -5.93 12.90 0.24
N LEU A 213 -4.66 12.50 0.38
CA LEU A 213 -4.11 12.01 1.65
C LEU A 213 -3.83 13.14 2.64
N GLU A 214 -3.53 14.32 2.14
CA GLU A 214 -3.21 15.51 2.93
C GLU A 214 -4.43 16.41 3.19
N THR A 215 -5.56 16.14 2.51
CA THR A 215 -6.79 16.94 2.63
C THR A 215 -7.70 16.33 3.69
N PRO A 216 -8.11 17.10 4.73
CA PRO A 216 -9.05 16.66 5.74
C PRO A 216 -10.40 16.19 5.19
N PHE A 217 -11.04 15.24 5.86
CA PHE A 217 -12.36 14.73 5.46
C PHE A 217 -13.41 15.84 5.38
N SER A 218 -13.38 16.82 6.27
CA SER A 218 -14.27 17.99 6.24
C SER A 218 -14.19 18.81 4.95
N ILE A 219 -13.00 18.92 4.35
CA ILE A 219 -12.80 19.59 3.06
C ILE A 219 -13.20 18.66 1.90
N ARG A 220 -12.84 17.39 1.98
CA ARG A 220 -13.14 16.36 0.96
C ARG A 220 -14.64 16.12 0.83
N ALA A 221 -15.41 16.26 1.91
CA ALA A 221 -16.87 16.17 1.91
C ALA A 221 -17.53 17.10 0.89
N ASN A 222 -16.94 18.28 0.64
CA ASN A 222 -17.46 19.24 -0.33
C ASN A 222 -17.11 18.91 -1.79
N GLN A 223 -16.32 17.85 -2.02
CA GLN A 223 -15.88 17.44 -3.35
C GLN A 223 -16.66 16.23 -3.89
N THR A 224 -17.42 15.54 -3.01
CA THR A 224 -18.24 14.40 -3.46
C THR A 224 -19.60 14.89 -3.99
N LYS A 225 -20.10 14.20 -5.02
CA LYS A 225 -21.43 14.41 -5.58
C LYS A 225 -22.48 13.47 -5.00
N ASN A 226 -22.06 12.44 -4.28
CA ASN A 226 -22.94 11.41 -3.73
C ASN A 226 -23.30 11.73 -2.28
N ALA A 227 -24.59 11.73 -1.96
CA ALA A 227 -25.08 12.05 -0.61
C ALA A 227 -24.66 11.02 0.45
N VAL A 228 -24.48 9.74 0.09
CA VAL A 228 -23.98 8.71 1.02
C VAL A 228 -22.50 8.95 1.33
N ALA A 229 -21.69 9.29 0.33
CA ALA A 229 -20.30 9.65 0.56
C ALA A 229 -20.16 10.91 1.43
N LEU A 230 -20.98 11.94 1.18
CA LEU A 230 -21.03 13.14 2.00
C LEU A 230 -21.35 12.80 3.45
N LYS A 231 -22.40 12.01 3.68
CA LYS A 231 -22.78 11.55 5.03
C LYS A 231 -21.65 10.74 5.69
N LEU A 232 -20.97 9.89 4.95
CA LEU A 232 -19.86 9.09 5.48
C LEU A 232 -18.69 9.98 5.92
N PHE A 233 -18.29 10.99 5.14
CA PHE A 233 -17.27 11.97 5.53
C PHE A 233 -17.67 12.70 6.82
N GLN A 234 -18.93 13.14 6.92
CA GLN A 234 -19.44 13.82 8.11
C GLN A 234 -19.43 12.92 9.35
N LEU A 235 -19.83 11.65 9.20
CA LEU A 235 -19.79 10.67 10.29
C LEU A 235 -18.37 10.38 10.76
N MET A 236 -17.39 10.27 9.82
CA MET A 236 -16.00 10.07 10.19
C MET A 236 -15.45 11.20 11.06
N GLU A 237 -15.75 12.46 10.71
CA GLU A 237 -15.32 13.62 11.51
C GLU A 237 -16.08 13.70 12.84
N ALA A 238 -17.40 13.56 12.85
CA ALA A 238 -18.21 13.69 14.05
C ALA A 238 -17.87 12.62 15.09
N LYS A 239 -17.69 11.37 14.66
CA LYS A 239 -17.37 10.24 15.56
C LYS A 239 -15.89 10.10 15.85
N GLN A 240 -15.02 10.83 15.13
CA GLN A 240 -13.58 10.64 15.14
C GLN A 240 -13.22 9.16 14.92
N SER A 241 -13.82 8.57 13.88
CA SER A 241 -13.71 7.16 13.57
C SER A 241 -13.66 6.93 12.05
N THR A 242 -12.83 6.00 11.62
CA THR A 242 -12.74 5.49 10.25
C THR A 242 -12.99 3.98 10.24
N LEU A 243 -13.62 3.46 11.29
CA LEU A 243 -13.82 2.04 11.51
C LEU A 243 -15.10 1.55 10.80
N CYS A 244 -14.93 0.58 9.91
CA CYS A 244 -16.00 -0.28 9.39
C CYS A 244 -15.94 -1.62 10.13
N LEU A 245 -17.00 -1.97 10.87
CA LEU A 245 -17.13 -3.27 11.52
C LEU A 245 -17.67 -4.29 10.51
N ALA A 246 -16.94 -5.37 10.25
CA ALA A 246 -17.45 -6.52 9.51
C ALA A 246 -18.05 -7.54 10.49
N ALA A 247 -19.36 -7.59 10.56
CA ALA A 247 -20.10 -8.52 11.43
C ALA A 247 -20.40 -9.83 10.66
N ASP A 248 -19.34 -10.60 10.38
CA ASP A 248 -19.44 -11.87 9.65
C ASP A 248 -19.92 -12.98 10.62
N LEU A 249 -21.16 -12.83 11.12
CA LEU A 249 -21.86 -13.70 12.07
C LEU A 249 -23.11 -14.32 11.39
N THR A 250 -23.49 -15.52 11.81
CA THR A 250 -24.58 -16.30 11.18
C THR A 250 -25.91 -16.20 11.91
N LYS A 251 -25.96 -15.56 13.09
CA LYS A 251 -27.18 -15.38 13.88
C LYS A 251 -27.54 -13.92 14.06
N THR A 252 -28.80 -13.58 13.82
CA THR A 252 -29.31 -12.19 13.90
C THR A 252 -29.13 -11.56 15.27
N ASN A 253 -29.41 -12.31 16.36
CA ASN A 253 -29.25 -11.79 17.72
C ASN A 253 -27.78 -11.42 18.01
N SER A 254 -26.83 -12.25 17.63
CA SER A 254 -25.40 -11.97 17.84
C SER A 254 -24.94 -10.73 17.05
N ILE A 255 -25.49 -10.51 15.85
CA ILE A 255 -25.23 -9.30 15.08
C ILE A 255 -25.80 -8.07 15.83
N LEU A 256 -27.05 -8.13 16.28
CA LEU A 256 -27.71 -7.00 16.96
C LEU A 256 -27.00 -6.65 18.28
N GLU A 257 -26.60 -7.64 19.09
CA GLU A 257 -25.83 -7.44 20.32
C GLU A 257 -24.48 -6.75 20.03
N LEU A 258 -23.75 -7.23 19.04
CA LEU A 258 -22.48 -6.63 18.62
C LEU A 258 -22.68 -5.18 18.11
N VAL A 259 -23.76 -4.93 17.36
CA VAL A 259 -24.08 -3.60 16.82
C VAL A 259 -24.52 -2.63 17.90
N GLU A 260 -25.28 -3.08 18.90
CA GLU A 260 -25.65 -2.22 20.05
C GLU A 260 -24.40 -1.70 20.78
N LEU A 261 -23.40 -2.58 20.96
CA LEU A 261 -22.13 -2.26 21.61
C LEU A 261 -21.21 -1.39 20.75
N ALA A 262 -21.04 -1.73 19.47
CA ALA A 262 -20.07 -1.09 18.59
C ALA A 262 -20.61 0.15 17.85
N GLY A 263 -21.94 0.26 17.68
CA GLY A 263 -22.62 1.28 16.89
C GLY A 263 -22.19 2.71 17.14
N PRO A 264 -22.04 3.17 18.40
CA PRO A 264 -21.53 4.52 18.70
C PRO A 264 -20.12 4.82 18.15
N HIS A 265 -19.35 3.80 17.83
CA HIS A 265 -17.93 3.90 17.53
C HIS A 265 -17.56 3.62 16.07
N ILE A 266 -18.48 3.05 15.29
CA ILE A 266 -18.26 2.70 13.87
C ILE A 266 -18.94 3.72 12.95
N VAL A 267 -18.46 3.81 11.71
CA VAL A 267 -19.09 4.63 10.66
C VAL A 267 -19.83 3.79 9.63
N ILE A 268 -19.42 2.53 9.46
CA ILE A 268 -20.07 1.53 8.60
C ILE A 268 -20.18 0.21 9.37
N LEU A 269 -21.36 -0.40 9.30
CA LEU A 269 -21.55 -1.81 9.59
C LEU A 269 -21.57 -2.58 8.28
N LYS A 270 -20.65 -3.53 8.08
CA LYS A 270 -20.61 -4.45 6.94
C LYS A 270 -21.22 -5.78 7.35
N ILE A 271 -22.17 -6.28 6.59
CA ILE A 271 -22.76 -7.62 6.74
C ILE A 271 -22.71 -8.38 5.42
N HIS A 272 -22.87 -9.68 5.53
CA HIS A 272 -23.14 -10.61 4.43
C HIS A 272 -24.50 -11.26 4.70
N VAL A 273 -25.54 -10.74 4.07
CA VAL A 273 -26.91 -11.20 4.35
C VAL A 273 -27.13 -12.67 4.01
N ASP A 274 -26.35 -13.19 3.07
CA ASP A 274 -26.44 -14.57 2.56
C ASP A 274 -25.80 -15.63 3.48
N ILE A 275 -25.07 -15.23 4.53
CA ILE A 275 -24.58 -16.16 5.57
C ILE A 275 -25.47 -16.19 6.81
N ILE A 276 -26.50 -15.33 6.91
CA ILE A 276 -27.38 -15.23 8.09
C ILE A 276 -28.45 -16.34 8.01
N GLU A 277 -28.40 -17.28 8.96
CA GLU A 277 -29.24 -18.46 8.96
C GLU A 277 -30.71 -18.19 9.35
N ASP A 278 -30.94 -17.18 10.21
CA ASP A 278 -32.24 -16.81 10.76
C ASP A 278 -32.68 -15.41 10.30
N PHE A 279 -32.31 -15.06 9.04
CA PHE A 279 -32.67 -13.79 8.44
C PHE A 279 -34.19 -13.52 8.45
N SER A 280 -34.60 -12.32 8.81
CA SER A 280 -36.01 -11.91 8.84
C SER A 280 -36.17 -10.38 8.64
N SER A 281 -37.39 -9.98 8.26
CA SER A 281 -37.75 -8.56 8.15
C SER A 281 -37.68 -7.83 9.51
N ASN A 282 -37.93 -8.53 10.62
CA ASN A 282 -37.81 -7.97 11.96
C ASN A 282 -36.35 -7.64 12.31
N PHE A 283 -35.41 -8.50 11.91
CA PHE A 283 -33.98 -8.23 12.04
C PHE A 283 -33.60 -6.95 11.29
N LEU A 284 -34.00 -6.80 10.03
CA LEU A 284 -33.70 -5.61 9.24
C LEU A 284 -34.29 -4.34 9.85
N LYS A 285 -35.54 -4.42 10.35
CA LYS A 285 -36.19 -3.29 11.02
C LYS A 285 -35.37 -2.85 12.23
N ARG A 286 -35.00 -3.80 13.11
CA ARG A 286 -34.18 -3.49 14.30
C ARG A 286 -32.79 -2.97 13.93
N LEU A 287 -32.15 -3.55 12.92
CA LEU A 287 -30.86 -3.09 12.43
C LEU A 287 -30.90 -1.64 11.92
N LYS A 288 -31.95 -1.28 11.15
CA LYS A 288 -32.17 0.11 10.69
C LYS A 288 -32.43 1.07 11.85
N GLU A 289 -33.15 0.65 12.89
CA GLU A 289 -33.35 1.45 14.11
C GLU A 289 -32.01 1.73 14.80
N LEU A 290 -31.15 0.72 14.98
CA LEU A 290 -29.81 0.86 15.55
C LEU A 290 -28.89 1.74 14.69
N ALA A 291 -28.95 1.57 13.37
CA ALA A 291 -28.20 2.42 12.45
C ALA A 291 -28.57 3.90 12.56
N LYS A 292 -29.87 4.18 12.74
CA LYS A 292 -30.36 5.54 12.98
C LYS A 292 -29.99 6.05 14.36
N GLN A 293 -30.15 5.22 15.41
CA GLN A 293 -29.85 5.57 16.79
C GLN A 293 -28.37 5.90 17.00
N HIS A 294 -27.49 5.09 16.43
CA HIS A 294 -26.05 5.20 16.60
C HIS A 294 -25.35 5.92 15.43
N GLU A 295 -26.09 6.37 14.42
CA GLU A 295 -25.58 7.13 13.28
C GLU A 295 -24.43 6.42 12.52
N PHE A 296 -24.68 5.21 11.99
CA PHE A 296 -23.76 4.52 11.07
C PHE A 296 -24.50 4.13 9.79
N LEU A 297 -23.74 3.81 8.72
CA LEU A 297 -24.26 3.32 7.46
C LEU A 297 -24.22 1.79 7.41
N ILE A 298 -25.21 1.17 6.77
CA ILE A 298 -25.26 -0.28 6.57
C ILE A 298 -24.70 -0.61 5.19
N MET A 299 -23.69 -1.46 5.13
CA MET A 299 -23.09 -1.94 3.90
C MET A 299 -23.30 -3.44 3.74
N GLU A 300 -23.92 -3.83 2.62
CA GLU A 300 -23.99 -5.22 2.18
C GLU A 300 -22.81 -5.56 1.28
N ASP A 301 -21.94 -6.45 1.73
CA ASP A 301 -20.70 -6.84 1.03
C ASP A 301 -20.97 -8.01 0.05
N ARG A 302 -22.01 -7.88 -0.79
CA ARG A 302 -22.46 -8.90 -1.73
C ARG A 302 -21.49 -9.17 -2.86
N LYS A 303 -20.67 -8.16 -3.21
CA LYS A 303 -19.76 -8.20 -4.35
C LYS A 303 -20.44 -8.63 -5.64
N PHE A 304 -21.49 -7.88 -6.01
CA PHE A 304 -22.22 -8.13 -7.26
C PHE A 304 -21.27 -8.23 -8.45
N ALA A 305 -21.50 -9.19 -9.34
CA ALA A 305 -20.63 -9.48 -10.47
C ALA A 305 -21.38 -9.87 -11.76
N ASP A 306 -22.70 -9.80 -11.75
CA ASP A 306 -23.58 -10.14 -12.89
C ASP A 306 -23.91 -8.89 -13.73
N ILE A 307 -24.60 -9.07 -14.83
CA ILE A 307 -24.92 -8.03 -15.82
C ILE A 307 -26.41 -7.73 -15.90
N GLY A 308 -26.73 -6.51 -16.36
CA GLY A 308 -28.05 -6.08 -16.84
C GLY A 308 -29.18 -6.40 -15.87
N ASN A 309 -30.22 -7.07 -16.42
CA ASN A 309 -31.40 -7.39 -15.66
C ASN A 309 -31.15 -8.33 -14.47
N THR A 310 -30.22 -9.29 -14.59
CA THR A 310 -29.93 -10.24 -13.52
C THR A 310 -29.36 -9.53 -12.30
N VAL A 311 -28.41 -8.64 -12.43
CA VAL A 311 -27.84 -7.89 -11.30
C VAL A 311 -28.88 -6.95 -10.68
N SER A 312 -29.77 -6.35 -11.49
CA SER A 312 -30.90 -5.56 -11.01
C SER A 312 -31.83 -6.38 -10.12
N LEU A 313 -32.20 -7.60 -10.57
CA LEU A 313 -33.03 -8.51 -9.79
C LEU A 313 -32.34 -9.00 -8.52
N GLN A 314 -31.05 -9.32 -8.57
CA GLN A 314 -30.25 -9.69 -7.39
C GLN A 314 -30.23 -8.57 -6.33
N TYR A 315 -30.26 -7.32 -6.75
CA TYR A 315 -30.22 -6.18 -5.84
C TYR A 315 -31.61 -5.85 -5.27
N LYS A 316 -32.64 -5.79 -6.11
CA LYS A 316 -33.99 -5.33 -5.75
C LYS A 316 -34.89 -6.45 -5.23
N ASN A 317 -34.77 -7.66 -5.77
CA ASN A 317 -35.72 -8.73 -5.55
C ASN A 317 -35.21 -9.83 -4.60
N GLY A 318 -35.85 -10.96 -4.61
CA GLY A 318 -35.56 -12.10 -3.74
C GLY A 318 -35.96 -11.85 -2.28
N ILE A 319 -35.48 -12.72 -1.39
CA ILE A 319 -35.83 -12.67 0.02
C ILE A 319 -35.11 -11.56 0.76
N TYR A 320 -33.96 -11.09 0.24
CA TYR A 320 -33.10 -10.13 0.92
C TYR A 320 -33.44 -8.68 0.58
N LYS A 321 -33.93 -8.39 -0.62
CA LYS A 321 -34.33 -7.04 -1.09
C LYS A 321 -33.31 -5.95 -0.71
N ILE A 322 -32.04 -6.18 -1.05
CA ILE A 322 -30.88 -5.39 -0.55
C ILE A 322 -31.06 -3.90 -0.83
N ALA A 323 -31.63 -3.52 -1.98
CA ALA A 323 -31.88 -2.14 -2.37
C ALA A 323 -32.75 -1.34 -1.36
N GLU A 324 -33.64 -2.03 -0.59
CA GLU A 324 -34.55 -1.37 0.33
C GLU A 324 -33.89 -0.93 1.65
N TRP A 325 -32.70 -1.49 1.98
CA TRP A 325 -32.11 -1.27 3.30
C TRP A 325 -30.61 -0.96 3.32
N ALA A 326 -29.84 -1.42 2.35
CA ALA A 326 -28.40 -1.19 2.32
C ALA A 326 -28.08 0.23 1.81
N ASP A 327 -27.42 1.04 2.60
CA ASP A 327 -26.92 2.36 2.19
C ASP A 327 -25.79 2.20 1.13
N ILE A 328 -24.97 1.18 1.31
CA ILE A 328 -23.77 0.91 0.51
C ILE A 328 -23.75 -0.56 0.08
N ILE A 329 -23.29 -0.82 -1.14
CA ILE A 329 -23.01 -2.17 -1.64
C ILE A 329 -21.61 -2.25 -2.24
N THR A 330 -21.08 -3.47 -2.35
CA THR A 330 -19.82 -3.74 -3.04
C THR A 330 -20.09 -4.43 -4.39
N VAL A 331 -19.27 -4.10 -5.39
CA VAL A 331 -19.44 -4.56 -6.78
C VAL A 331 -18.11 -4.88 -7.41
N HIS A 332 -17.99 -6.03 -8.07
CA HIS A 332 -16.87 -6.34 -8.96
C HIS A 332 -17.14 -5.75 -10.36
N PRO A 333 -16.32 -4.82 -10.87
CA PRO A 333 -16.48 -4.27 -12.21
C PRO A 333 -16.02 -5.24 -13.32
N VAL A 334 -15.90 -6.53 -13.03
CA VAL A 334 -15.47 -7.58 -13.98
C VAL A 334 -16.38 -7.67 -15.20
N ALA A 335 -17.66 -7.38 -15.03
CA ALA A 335 -18.66 -7.38 -16.10
C ALA A 335 -18.66 -6.08 -16.95
N GLY A 336 -17.75 -5.12 -16.66
CA GLY A 336 -17.69 -3.82 -17.30
C GLY A 336 -18.65 -2.78 -16.69
N PRO A 337 -18.75 -1.56 -17.27
CA PRO A 337 -19.52 -0.45 -16.70
C PRO A 337 -21.05 -0.72 -16.65
N THR A 338 -21.59 -1.53 -17.53
CA THR A 338 -23.04 -1.83 -17.60
C THR A 338 -23.61 -2.51 -16.36
N ILE A 339 -22.77 -3.08 -15.48
CA ILE A 339 -23.21 -3.56 -14.18
C ILE A 339 -23.77 -2.42 -13.32
N ILE A 340 -23.17 -1.24 -13.41
CA ILE A 340 -23.62 -0.07 -12.65
C ILE A 340 -24.98 0.41 -13.16
N ASP A 341 -25.19 0.41 -14.49
CA ASP A 341 -26.49 0.75 -15.10
C ASP A 341 -27.58 -0.20 -14.60
N GLY A 342 -27.28 -1.51 -14.56
CA GLY A 342 -28.20 -2.54 -14.04
C GLY A 342 -28.56 -2.30 -12.57
N LEU A 343 -27.59 -1.96 -11.73
CA LEU A 343 -27.82 -1.65 -10.32
C LEU A 343 -28.59 -0.34 -10.12
N GLN A 344 -28.29 0.72 -10.90
CA GLN A 344 -29.03 1.98 -10.84
C GLN A 344 -30.50 1.79 -11.27
N SER A 345 -30.77 0.94 -12.26
CA SER A 345 -32.15 0.64 -12.69
C SER A 345 -33.00 0.02 -11.57
N ALA A 346 -32.38 -0.71 -10.64
CA ALA A 346 -33.04 -1.27 -9.46
C ALA A 346 -33.51 -0.20 -8.45
N LEU A 347 -32.93 0.99 -8.51
CA LEU A 347 -33.16 2.08 -7.55
C LEU A 347 -34.24 3.07 -7.98
N TYR A 348 -34.89 2.87 -9.13
CA TYR A 348 -35.87 3.82 -9.68
C TYR A 348 -36.96 4.22 -8.70
N GLU A 349 -37.40 3.30 -7.83
CA GLU A 349 -38.46 3.51 -6.83
C GLU A 349 -37.90 3.81 -5.42
N ILE A 350 -36.56 3.84 -5.26
CA ILE A 350 -35.90 4.08 -3.98
C ILE A 350 -35.50 5.56 -3.91
N THR A 351 -36.05 6.26 -2.94
CA THR A 351 -35.79 7.71 -2.74
C THR A 351 -34.55 8.00 -1.91
N GLU A 352 -34.17 7.07 -1.04
CA GLU A 352 -32.97 7.23 -0.22
C GLU A 352 -31.72 7.02 -1.07
N PRO A 353 -30.70 7.86 -0.88
CA PRO A 353 -29.44 7.77 -1.63
C PRO A 353 -28.73 6.44 -1.34
N ARG A 354 -28.02 5.93 -2.36
CA ARG A 354 -27.21 4.71 -2.29
C ARG A 354 -25.79 4.99 -2.79
N GLY A 355 -24.83 4.18 -2.29
CA GLY A 355 -23.43 4.26 -2.69
C GLY A 355 -22.87 2.88 -3.06
N ILE A 356 -21.92 2.88 -3.98
CA ILE A 356 -21.23 1.67 -4.45
C ILE A 356 -19.74 1.81 -4.18
N PHE A 357 -19.13 0.79 -3.55
CA PHE A 357 -17.69 0.58 -3.61
C PHE A 357 -17.37 -0.45 -4.71
N LEU A 358 -16.56 -0.06 -5.70
CA LEU A 358 -16.04 -1.02 -6.67
C LEU A 358 -14.82 -1.75 -6.11
N VAL A 359 -14.79 -3.07 -6.29
CA VAL A 359 -13.66 -3.90 -5.85
C VAL A 359 -12.55 -3.81 -6.89
N ALA A 360 -11.53 -3.01 -6.60
CA ALA A 360 -10.35 -2.82 -7.45
C ALA A 360 -9.20 -3.75 -7.07
N GLU A 361 -8.95 -3.95 -5.76
CA GLU A 361 -7.92 -4.85 -5.26
C GLU A 361 -8.46 -5.70 -4.11
N MET A 362 -8.32 -7.02 -4.22
CA MET A 362 -8.66 -7.97 -3.15
C MET A 362 -7.48 -8.11 -2.19
N SER A 363 -7.78 -8.38 -0.91
CA SER A 363 -6.77 -8.66 0.13
C SER A 363 -6.27 -10.10 0.16
N ALA A 364 -6.73 -10.95 -0.77
CA ALA A 364 -6.32 -12.34 -0.87
C ALA A 364 -4.95 -12.47 -1.58
N LYS A 365 -4.15 -13.44 -1.14
CA LYS A 365 -2.90 -13.80 -1.81
C LYS A 365 -3.18 -14.30 -3.24
N ASN A 366 -2.41 -13.82 -4.22
CA ASN A 366 -2.56 -14.16 -5.65
C ASN A 366 -3.92 -13.79 -6.26
N ALA A 367 -4.59 -12.75 -5.76
CA ALA A 367 -5.82 -12.24 -6.36
C ALA A 367 -5.61 -11.82 -7.82
N LEU A 368 -6.62 -12.05 -8.67
CA LEU A 368 -6.59 -11.65 -10.09
C LEU A 368 -6.86 -10.15 -10.30
N THR A 369 -7.26 -9.46 -9.26
CA THR A 369 -7.58 -8.02 -9.25
C THR A 369 -6.29 -7.18 -9.22
N THR A 370 -5.51 -7.22 -10.30
CA THR A 370 -4.22 -6.55 -10.45
C THR A 370 -4.06 -5.93 -11.83
N GLY A 371 -3.06 -5.08 -12.04
CA GLY A 371 -2.69 -4.54 -13.35
C GLY A 371 -3.86 -3.80 -14.05
N ASP A 372 -4.17 -4.21 -15.27
CA ASP A 372 -5.22 -3.60 -16.11
C ASP A 372 -6.60 -3.62 -15.47
N TYR A 373 -6.92 -4.65 -14.68
CA TYR A 373 -8.20 -4.71 -13.95
C TYR A 373 -8.35 -3.51 -13.01
N VAL A 374 -7.31 -3.18 -12.26
CA VAL A 374 -7.30 -2.05 -11.32
C VAL A 374 -7.49 -0.73 -12.06
N GLN A 375 -6.78 -0.54 -13.19
CA GLN A 375 -6.89 0.68 -14.00
C GLN A 375 -8.29 0.84 -14.60
N LYS A 376 -8.91 -0.24 -15.08
CA LYS A 376 -10.28 -0.24 -15.58
C LYS A 376 -11.29 0.06 -14.46
N ALA A 377 -11.13 -0.56 -13.29
CA ALA A 377 -11.97 -0.27 -12.11
C ALA A 377 -11.90 1.22 -11.73
N LEU A 378 -10.70 1.80 -11.73
CA LEU A 378 -10.48 3.23 -11.47
C LEU A 378 -11.10 4.11 -12.56
N SER A 379 -11.06 3.71 -13.83
CA SER A 379 -11.74 4.45 -14.92
C SER A 379 -13.25 4.44 -14.74
N ILE A 380 -13.85 3.25 -14.57
CA ILE A 380 -15.28 3.08 -14.36
C ILE A 380 -15.77 3.89 -13.16
N SER A 381 -15.00 3.93 -12.07
CA SER A 381 -15.39 4.67 -10.87
C SER A 381 -15.59 6.16 -11.07
N LYS A 382 -14.98 6.75 -12.10
CA LYS A 382 -15.11 8.17 -12.44
C LYS A 382 -16.31 8.49 -13.34
N GLU A 383 -16.93 7.47 -13.92
CA GLU A 383 -18.02 7.64 -14.89
C GLU A 383 -19.40 7.73 -14.21
N PHE A 384 -19.50 7.26 -12.95
CA PHE A 384 -20.78 7.12 -12.26
C PHE A 384 -20.76 7.78 -10.88
N ASP A 385 -21.59 8.78 -10.64
CA ASP A 385 -21.69 9.50 -9.37
C ASP A 385 -22.20 8.62 -8.21
N ILE A 386 -22.82 7.45 -8.49
CA ILE A 386 -23.23 6.48 -7.47
C ILE A 386 -22.01 5.72 -6.89
N VAL A 387 -20.89 5.69 -7.61
CA VAL A 387 -19.66 5.06 -7.12
C VAL A 387 -18.97 6.02 -6.16
N ILE A 388 -18.98 5.68 -4.89
CA ILE A 388 -18.42 6.52 -3.82
C ILE A 388 -16.94 6.24 -3.53
N GLY A 389 -16.40 5.17 -4.09
CA GLY A 389 -15.00 4.81 -3.87
C GLY A 389 -14.65 3.40 -4.34
N LEU A 390 -13.44 2.98 -3.94
CA LEU A 390 -12.88 1.67 -4.29
C LEU A 390 -12.55 0.85 -3.05
N VAL A 391 -12.77 -0.46 -3.13
CA VAL A 391 -12.13 -1.43 -2.24
C VAL A 391 -10.73 -1.69 -2.80
N CYS A 392 -9.68 -1.26 -2.10
CA CYS A 392 -8.30 -1.45 -2.55
C CYS A 392 -7.31 -1.49 -1.37
N GLN A 393 -6.11 -2.00 -1.65
CA GLN A 393 -5.01 -2.15 -0.69
C GLN A 393 -3.96 -1.06 -0.83
N SER A 394 -3.85 -0.48 -2.01
CA SER A 394 -2.86 0.53 -2.36
C SER A 394 -3.50 1.89 -2.65
N ASN A 395 -2.70 2.96 -2.57
CA ASN A 395 -3.15 4.32 -2.82
C ASN A 395 -3.29 4.61 -4.33
N ILE A 396 -4.38 4.13 -4.93
CA ILE A 396 -4.67 4.30 -6.36
C ILE A 396 -5.63 5.47 -6.66
N ILE A 397 -6.32 5.99 -5.65
CA ILE A 397 -7.33 7.05 -5.79
C ILE A 397 -6.65 8.41 -5.62
N SER A 398 -6.87 9.33 -6.56
CA SER A 398 -6.42 10.72 -6.49
C SER A 398 -7.56 11.72 -6.30
N ASP A 399 -8.81 11.32 -6.61
CA ASP A 399 -9.99 12.15 -6.48
C ASP A 399 -10.33 12.42 -5.02
N LEU A 400 -10.53 13.70 -4.67
CA LEU A 400 -10.81 14.14 -3.29
C LEU A 400 -12.17 13.66 -2.79
N GLY A 401 -13.16 13.56 -3.66
CA GLY A 401 -14.53 13.15 -3.33
C GLY A 401 -14.72 11.65 -3.19
N MET A 402 -13.71 10.84 -3.59
CA MET A 402 -13.77 9.38 -3.55
C MET A 402 -13.09 8.81 -2.30
N LEU A 403 -13.63 7.69 -1.81
CA LEU A 403 -13.18 7.01 -0.59
C LEU A 403 -12.41 5.72 -0.92
N GLN A 404 -11.40 5.42 -0.11
CA GLN A 404 -10.71 4.13 -0.10
C GLN A 404 -11.20 3.29 1.07
N LEU A 405 -11.83 2.16 0.77
CA LEU A 405 -12.23 1.13 1.74
C LEU A 405 -11.18 0.02 1.73
N THR A 406 -10.51 -0.22 2.85
CA THR A 406 -9.42 -1.21 2.93
C THR A 406 -9.75 -2.33 3.92
N PRO A 407 -9.98 -3.55 3.45
CA PRO A 407 -10.17 -4.73 4.29
C PRO A 407 -8.84 -5.35 4.73
N GLY A 408 -8.92 -6.25 5.73
CA GLY A 408 -7.77 -7.01 6.21
C GLY A 408 -6.94 -6.26 7.24
N VAL A 409 -7.59 -5.63 8.23
CA VAL A 409 -6.92 -4.86 9.27
C VAL A 409 -6.92 -5.62 10.59
N LYS A 410 -5.74 -5.76 11.22
CA LYS A 410 -5.54 -6.30 12.58
C LYS A 410 -4.54 -5.43 13.35
N LEU A 411 -4.68 -5.40 14.68
CA LEU A 411 -3.75 -4.67 15.57
C LEU A 411 -2.32 -5.22 15.48
N TYR A 412 -2.19 -6.52 15.22
CA TYR A 412 -0.91 -7.21 15.09
C TYR A 412 -0.88 -7.97 13.76
N ASN A 413 0.28 -7.96 13.08
CA ASN A 413 0.48 -8.67 11.81
C ASN A 413 0.44 -10.19 12.05
N ASN A 414 -0.66 -10.83 11.64
CA ASN A 414 -0.79 -12.28 11.58
C ASN A 414 -1.46 -12.65 10.25
N CYS A 415 -0.91 -13.65 9.55
CA CYS A 415 -1.60 -14.27 8.41
C CYS A 415 -2.57 -15.34 8.93
N ASP A 416 -3.70 -15.52 8.27
CA ASP A 416 -4.56 -16.67 8.52
C ASP A 416 -4.24 -17.84 7.58
N ASN A 417 -4.75 -19.03 7.93
CA ASN A 417 -4.52 -20.23 7.15
C ASN A 417 -5.33 -20.27 5.83
N LEU A 418 -6.19 -19.27 5.58
CA LEU A 418 -7.08 -19.18 4.43
C LEU A 418 -6.61 -18.15 3.38
N GLY A 419 -5.39 -17.60 3.52
CA GLY A 419 -4.77 -16.71 2.55
C GLY A 419 -5.14 -15.22 2.68
N GLN A 420 -5.88 -14.81 3.72
CA GLN A 420 -6.11 -13.40 4.04
C GLN A 420 -4.82 -12.76 4.53
N GLN A 421 -4.44 -11.63 3.93
CA GLN A 421 -3.33 -10.80 4.39
C GLN A 421 -3.85 -9.70 5.33
N TYR A 422 -3.15 -9.49 6.45
CA TYR A 422 -3.50 -8.47 7.42
C TYR A 422 -2.43 -7.38 7.49
N ASN A 423 -2.90 -6.15 7.65
CA ASN A 423 -2.09 -4.95 7.83
C ASN A 423 -2.48 -4.26 9.14
N THR A 424 -1.55 -3.50 9.74
CA THR A 424 -1.85 -2.70 10.93
C THR A 424 -2.69 -1.47 10.60
N PRO A 425 -3.41 -0.89 11.57
CA PRO A 425 -4.15 0.38 11.40
C PRO A 425 -3.29 1.51 10.79
N GLU A 426 -2.07 1.70 11.28
CA GLU A 426 -1.17 2.73 10.75
C GLU A 426 -0.72 2.42 9.31
N SER A 427 -0.41 1.16 9.02
CA SER A 427 0.01 0.74 7.67
C SER A 427 -1.08 1.00 6.63
N VAL A 428 -2.34 0.60 6.90
CA VAL A 428 -3.44 0.80 5.92
C VAL A 428 -3.76 2.27 5.70
N VAL A 429 -3.74 3.09 6.76
CA VAL A 429 -3.97 4.53 6.64
C VAL A 429 -2.86 5.20 5.83
N ASN A 430 -1.60 4.80 6.02
CA ASN A 430 -0.47 5.28 5.22
C ASN A 430 -0.54 4.81 3.76
N SER A 431 -1.13 3.63 3.51
CA SER A 431 -1.42 3.11 2.17
C SER A 431 -2.67 3.73 1.53
N GLY A 432 -3.27 4.72 2.18
CA GLY A 432 -4.36 5.51 1.60
C GLY A 432 -5.76 5.19 2.11
N ALA A 433 -5.93 4.24 3.02
CA ALA A 433 -7.25 3.92 3.56
C ALA A 433 -7.94 5.15 4.18
N ASP A 434 -9.18 5.38 3.79
CA ASP A 434 -10.08 6.33 4.43
C ASP A 434 -10.98 5.60 5.44
N VAL A 435 -11.41 4.39 5.09
CA VAL A 435 -12.18 3.51 5.95
C VAL A 435 -11.51 2.14 6.03
N ALA A 436 -11.27 1.66 7.23
CA ALA A 436 -10.63 0.38 7.52
C ALA A 436 -11.67 -0.66 7.96
N VAL A 437 -11.69 -1.83 7.28
CA VAL A 437 -12.63 -2.91 7.62
C VAL A 437 -11.97 -3.88 8.59
N VAL A 438 -12.59 -4.02 9.77
CA VAL A 438 -12.16 -4.93 10.84
C VAL A 438 -13.29 -5.93 11.14
N GLY A 439 -12.99 -7.21 11.06
CA GLY A 439 -13.92 -8.31 11.39
C GLY A 439 -13.43 -9.10 12.60
N ARG A 440 -12.73 -10.21 12.35
CA ARG A 440 -12.24 -11.17 13.38
C ARG A 440 -11.47 -10.52 14.53
N GLY A 441 -10.74 -9.44 14.28
CA GLY A 441 -10.02 -8.71 15.34
C GLY A 441 -10.93 -8.10 16.41
N ILE A 442 -12.24 -7.93 16.13
CA ILE A 442 -13.26 -7.49 17.07
C ILE A 442 -14.16 -8.66 17.49
N ILE A 443 -14.66 -9.44 16.52
CA ILE A 443 -15.62 -10.52 16.79
C ILE A 443 -15.05 -11.58 17.75
N GLU A 444 -13.79 -11.95 17.57
CA GLU A 444 -13.09 -12.97 18.35
C GLU A 444 -12.39 -12.42 19.61
N ALA A 445 -12.50 -11.11 19.86
CA ALA A 445 -11.89 -10.51 21.04
C ALA A 445 -12.62 -10.92 22.32
N THR A 446 -11.89 -11.14 23.40
CA THR A 446 -12.44 -11.47 24.73
C THR A 446 -13.29 -10.29 25.25
N ASP A 447 -12.85 -9.05 25.01
CA ASP A 447 -13.59 -7.82 25.27
C ASP A 447 -13.77 -7.08 23.93
N GLN A 448 -14.95 -7.26 23.34
CA GLN A 448 -15.28 -6.68 22.04
C GLN A 448 -15.33 -5.14 22.09
N LEU A 449 -15.82 -4.56 23.18
CA LEU A 449 -15.88 -3.09 23.32
C LEU A 449 -14.49 -2.48 23.42
N ALA A 450 -13.61 -3.06 24.23
CA ALA A 450 -12.23 -2.60 24.32
C ALA A 450 -11.52 -2.70 22.96
N ALA A 451 -11.73 -3.79 22.23
CA ALA A 451 -11.18 -3.94 20.88
C ALA A 451 -11.71 -2.89 19.90
N VAL A 452 -13.02 -2.61 19.87
CA VAL A 452 -13.62 -1.56 19.04
C VAL A 452 -13.00 -0.20 19.33
N LEU A 453 -12.87 0.15 20.62
CA LEU A 453 -12.30 1.43 21.04
C LEU A 453 -10.82 1.55 20.65
N GLU A 454 -10.05 0.48 20.78
CA GLU A 454 -8.64 0.47 20.43
C GLU A 454 -8.45 0.64 18.90
N TYR A 455 -9.21 -0.11 18.08
CA TYR A 455 -9.15 0.05 16.61
C TYR A 455 -9.56 1.47 16.19
N LYS A 456 -10.66 1.99 16.73
CA LYS A 456 -11.10 3.37 16.47
C LYS A 456 -10.00 4.37 16.78
N GLN A 457 -9.39 4.28 17.95
CA GLN A 457 -8.35 5.20 18.41
C GLN A 457 -7.10 5.12 17.53
N GLN A 458 -6.58 3.91 17.25
CA GLN A 458 -5.38 3.75 16.44
C GLN A 458 -5.57 4.23 15.00
N LEU A 459 -6.72 3.93 14.39
CA LEU A 459 -7.07 4.40 13.05
C LEU A 459 -7.17 5.93 12.98
N TRP A 460 -7.82 6.55 13.97
CA TRP A 460 -7.97 8.00 14.00
C TRP A 460 -6.66 8.72 14.25
N ILE A 461 -5.79 8.20 15.14
CA ILE A 461 -4.44 8.73 15.36
C ILE A 461 -3.62 8.64 14.07
N ALA A 462 -3.66 7.50 13.37
CA ALA A 462 -2.95 7.32 12.11
C ALA A 462 -3.42 8.31 11.05
N TYR A 463 -4.74 8.54 10.93
CA TYR A 463 -5.31 9.56 10.04
C TYR A 463 -4.81 10.97 10.39
N LYS A 464 -4.84 11.36 11.66
CA LYS A 464 -4.33 12.68 12.09
C LYS A 464 -2.83 12.85 11.81
N LYS A 465 -2.03 11.82 12.06
CA LYS A 465 -0.60 11.81 11.70
C LYS A 465 -0.39 11.97 10.19
N ARG A 466 -1.21 11.32 9.36
CA ARG A 466 -1.14 11.42 7.91
C ARG A 466 -1.35 12.85 7.41
N LEU A 467 -2.27 13.59 8.03
CA LEU A 467 -2.56 14.99 7.68
C LEU A 467 -1.42 15.97 8.05
N LEU A 468 -0.50 15.59 8.93
CA LEU A 468 0.62 16.42 9.39
C LEU A 468 1.92 16.19 8.58
N ARG A 469 1.90 15.26 7.64
CA ARG A 469 3.03 14.95 6.73
C ARG A 469 3.03 15.85 5.52
#